data_b2a5f2a9aa13c8a97fe9020405e27268
#
_entry.id   b2a5f2a9aa13c8a97fe9020405e27268
#
_cell.length_a   1.000
_cell.length_b   1.000
_cell.length_c   1.000
_cell.angle_alpha   90.00
_cell.angle_beta   90.00
_cell.angle_gamma   90.00
#
_symmetry.space_group_name_H-M   'P 1'
#
loop_
_entity.id
_entity.type
_entity.pdbx_description
1 polymer ?
#
loop_
_entity_poly.entity_id
_entity_poly.type
_entity_poly.pdbx_seq_one_letter_code
_entity_poly.pdbx_strand_id
1 'polypeptide(L)'
;SDALFENLHALNDLAHELDKTRLTTMANLSMVENDSPLNHITDVISYNHYFGWYLGKVEDNAPWLDTFHAENPEICLGISEYGCEGIPTLHSASPKVRDYSEEYQAYYHEKMLETFAQRPYLWSTHVWNMFDFASDMRDEGGVQGRNNKGLVTFDRQTRKDSFYIYKAYWTKAPFVHICSRRFKERAEETVQVKVYSNCEQVSLKVNGKKIDSVAGKYVFTFDRVPLTMGENIIQAAGFLGQQEVCCESIPLVRVAEPNASYVLQEEAEKAGQNAKNWFATGDEAGEPLQFPEGYFSIRDKVGALLKNPEGEKLVSELVDQMMPGMKISKGMLNMAKHFTIEKVIEMAGDRIPPEMVRYLNQRLNQIQK
;
A
#
# COMPACT_ATOMS: atom_id res chain seq x y z
N SER A 1 26.40 6.84 -8.84
CA SER A 1 27.78 7.31 -9.09
C SER A 1 28.75 6.14 -8.98
N ASP A 2 29.89 6.20 -9.68
CA ASP A 2 30.93 5.16 -9.66
C ASP A 2 31.39 4.84 -8.23
N ALA A 3 31.57 5.86 -7.40
CA ALA A 3 31.94 5.69 -6.00
C ALA A 3 30.92 4.89 -5.16
N LEU A 4 29.60 5.01 -5.45
CA LEU A 4 28.59 4.19 -4.80
C LEU A 4 28.74 2.73 -5.23
N PHE A 5 28.93 2.51 -6.52
CA PHE A 5 29.07 1.18 -7.09
C PHE A 5 30.32 0.46 -6.55
N GLU A 6 31.48 1.15 -6.57
CA GLU A 6 32.73 0.65 -5.98
C GLU A 6 32.56 0.29 -4.49
N ASN A 7 31.89 1.16 -3.71
CA ASN A 7 31.66 0.92 -2.30
C ASN A 7 30.77 -0.30 -2.04
N LEU A 8 29.71 -0.48 -2.83
CA LEU A 8 28.82 -1.64 -2.69
C LEU A 8 29.51 -2.95 -3.04
N HIS A 9 30.37 -2.95 -4.09
CA HIS A 9 31.22 -4.11 -4.38
C HIS A 9 32.19 -4.40 -3.25
N ALA A 10 32.89 -3.40 -2.73
CA ALA A 10 33.83 -3.60 -1.62
C ALA A 10 33.14 -4.15 -0.35
N LEU A 11 31.90 -3.72 -0.07
CA LEU A 11 31.12 -4.25 1.04
C LEU A 11 30.70 -5.71 0.80
N ASN A 12 30.31 -6.07 -0.42
CA ASN A 12 29.98 -7.45 -0.77
C ASN A 12 31.21 -8.36 -0.65
N ASP A 13 32.36 -7.93 -1.17
CA ASP A 13 33.62 -8.66 -1.07
C ASP A 13 34.05 -8.87 0.39
N LEU A 14 33.92 -7.83 1.22
CA LEU A 14 34.21 -7.92 2.65
C LEU A 14 33.27 -8.90 3.36
N ALA A 15 31.98 -8.91 3.02
CA ALA A 15 31.01 -9.85 3.57
C ALA A 15 31.42 -11.30 3.26
N HIS A 16 31.82 -11.58 2.02
CA HIS A 16 32.30 -12.91 1.61
C HIS A 16 33.67 -13.27 2.19
N GLU A 17 34.55 -12.30 2.43
CA GLU A 17 35.80 -12.53 3.13
C GLU A 17 35.55 -13.00 4.57
N LEU A 18 34.61 -12.35 5.26
CA LEU A 18 34.27 -12.62 6.65
C LEU A 18 33.41 -13.89 6.84
N ASP A 19 32.53 -14.18 5.88
CA ASP A 19 31.67 -15.38 5.91
C ASP A 19 31.46 -15.96 4.50
N LYS A 20 32.08 -17.09 4.26
CA LYS A 20 31.99 -17.85 3.01
C LYS A 20 30.80 -18.82 2.93
N THR A 21 29.96 -18.85 3.95
CA THR A 21 28.89 -19.87 4.07
C THR A 21 27.50 -19.34 3.78
N ARG A 22 27.28 -18.03 3.88
CA ARG A 22 26.00 -17.37 3.64
C ARG A 22 26.02 -16.54 2.36
N LEU A 23 24.88 -16.53 1.67
CA LEU A 23 24.69 -15.66 0.52
C LEU A 23 24.49 -14.20 0.98
N THR A 24 24.92 -13.28 0.13
CA THR A 24 24.71 -11.85 0.33
C THR A 24 23.46 -11.36 -0.41
N THR A 25 22.83 -10.34 0.13
CA THR A 25 21.72 -9.63 -0.52
C THR A 25 21.76 -8.15 -0.17
N MET A 26 21.16 -7.32 -1.01
CA MET A 26 20.88 -5.93 -0.68
C MET A 26 19.44 -5.58 -1.03
N ALA A 27 18.89 -4.57 -0.36
CA ALA A 27 17.55 -4.07 -0.60
C ALA A 27 17.61 -2.90 -1.59
N ASN A 28 17.20 -3.12 -2.82
CA ASN A 28 17.02 -2.07 -3.80
C ASN A 28 15.67 -1.36 -3.60
N LEU A 29 15.60 -0.12 -4.01
CA LEU A 29 14.32 0.61 -4.13
C LEU A 29 13.67 0.26 -5.47
N SER A 30 12.33 0.24 -5.50
CA SER A 30 11.53 -0.01 -6.72
C SER A 30 11.79 0.96 -7.88
N MET A 31 12.57 2.02 -7.65
CA MET A 31 13.00 2.99 -8.66
C MET A 31 14.35 2.65 -9.31
N VAL A 32 15.01 1.60 -8.87
CA VAL A 32 16.22 1.08 -9.55
C VAL A 32 15.75 0.37 -10.80
N GLU A 33 16.31 0.76 -11.94
CA GLU A 33 15.95 0.16 -13.24
C GLU A 33 16.22 -1.35 -13.24
N ASN A 34 15.39 -2.11 -13.93
CA ASN A 34 15.51 -3.57 -13.96
C ASN A 34 16.85 -4.06 -14.54
N ASP A 35 17.45 -3.30 -15.48
CA ASP A 35 18.73 -3.56 -16.09
C ASP A 35 19.93 -2.91 -15.35
N SER A 36 19.69 -2.40 -14.16
CA SER A 36 20.74 -1.73 -13.38
C SER A 36 21.87 -2.68 -13.01
N PRO A 37 23.15 -2.26 -13.18
CA PRO A 37 24.29 -3.03 -12.68
C PRO A 37 24.24 -3.32 -11.18
N LEU A 38 23.47 -2.56 -10.40
CA LEU A 38 23.25 -2.82 -8.96
C LEU A 38 22.62 -4.19 -8.71
N ASN A 39 21.86 -4.73 -9.66
CA ASN A 39 21.20 -6.02 -9.54
C ASN A 39 22.16 -7.22 -9.60
N HIS A 40 23.45 -6.99 -9.91
CA HIS A 40 24.47 -8.02 -10.09
C HIS A 40 25.60 -7.95 -9.04
N ILE A 41 25.45 -7.16 -7.97
CA ILE A 41 26.52 -6.98 -6.96
C ILE A 41 26.50 -8.13 -5.94
N THR A 42 25.29 -8.49 -5.45
CA THR A 42 25.13 -9.52 -4.42
C THR A 42 24.68 -10.85 -5.01
N ASP A 43 24.83 -11.95 -4.26
CA ASP A 43 24.47 -13.30 -4.74
C ASP A 43 23.00 -13.43 -5.10
N VAL A 44 22.13 -12.80 -4.33
CA VAL A 44 20.70 -12.67 -4.58
C VAL A 44 20.28 -11.23 -4.40
N ILE A 45 19.21 -10.79 -5.06
CA ILE A 45 18.73 -9.42 -4.99
C ILE A 45 17.35 -9.34 -4.33
N SER A 46 17.07 -8.24 -3.68
CA SER A 46 15.73 -7.96 -3.17
C SER A 46 15.36 -6.49 -3.33
N TYR A 47 14.06 -6.22 -3.32
CA TYR A 47 13.51 -4.88 -3.49
C TYR A 47 12.60 -4.51 -2.33
N ASN A 48 12.69 -3.27 -1.88
CA ASN A 48 11.67 -2.62 -1.06
C ASN A 48 10.55 -2.16 -2.00
N HIS A 49 9.39 -2.83 -1.92
CA HIS A 49 8.35 -2.70 -2.93
C HIS A 49 7.00 -2.36 -2.30
N TYR A 50 6.48 -1.17 -2.60
CA TYR A 50 5.30 -0.60 -1.92
C TYR A 50 4.19 -0.16 -2.88
N PHE A 51 4.00 -0.85 -4.00
CA PHE A 51 2.84 -0.63 -4.85
C PHE A 51 1.56 -0.99 -4.11
N GLY A 52 0.57 -0.10 -4.20
CA GLY A 52 -0.64 -0.19 -3.40
C GLY A 52 -0.56 0.52 -2.05
N TRP A 53 0.57 1.20 -1.75
CA TRP A 53 0.67 2.07 -0.58
C TRP A 53 1.27 3.44 -0.91
N TYR A 54 2.53 3.48 -1.36
CA TYR A 54 3.16 4.75 -1.76
C TYR A 54 2.95 5.07 -3.23
N LEU A 55 2.81 4.06 -4.07
CA LEU A 55 2.71 4.15 -5.52
C LEU A 55 1.63 3.19 -6.03
N GLY A 56 0.94 3.55 -7.11
CA GLY A 56 0.08 2.67 -7.88
C GLY A 56 -0.96 1.90 -7.05
N LYS A 57 -1.28 0.70 -7.51
CA LYS A 57 -2.22 -0.25 -6.89
C LYS A 57 -1.47 -1.51 -6.44
N VAL A 58 -2.06 -2.26 -5.51
CA VAL A 58 -1.44 -3.52 -5.05
C VAL A 58 -1.33 -4.55 -6.19
N GLU A 59 -2.22 -4.50 -7.15
CA GLU A 59 -2.22 -5.36 -8.34
C GLU A 59 -1.04 -5.11 -9.28
N ASP A 60 -0.42 -3.92 -9.22
CA ASP A 60 0.75 -3.57 -10.04
C ASP A 60 2.01 -4.35 -9.64
N ASN A 61 2.02 -4.97 -8.45
CA ASN A 61 3.14 -5.82 -8.02
C ASN A 61 3.33 -7.04 -8.93
N ALA A 62 2.25 -7.69 -9.34
CA ALA A 62 2.31 -8.90 -10.15
C ALA A 62 3.00 -8.67 -11.51
N PRO A 63 2.56 -7.73 -12.37
CA PRO A 63 3.21 -7.48 -13.65
C PRO A 63 4.65 -6.96 -13.50
N TRP A 64 4.96 -6.19 -12.46
CA TRP A 64 6.34 -5.75 -12.22
C TRP A 64 7.27 -6.94 -11.94
N LEU A 65 6.86 -7.86 -11.05
CA LEU A 65 7.63 -9.06 -10.72
C LEU A 65 7.84 -9.93 -11.96
N ASP A 66 6.81 -10.13 -12.77
CA ASP A 66 6.89 -10.95 -13.97
C ASP A 66 7.80 -10.32 -15.04
N THR A 67 7.72 -8.99 -15.20
CA THR A 67 8.59 -8.25 -16.13
C THR A 67 10.04 -8.34 -15.70
N PHE A 68 10.33 -8.07 -14.41
CA PHE A 68 11.71 -8.17 -13.89
C PHE A 68 12.29 -9.56 -14.12
N HIS A 69 11.54 -10.61 -13.78
CA HIS A 69 12.00 -11.98 -13.95
C HIS A 69 12.19 -12.39 -15.43
N ALA A 70 11.34 -11.87 -16.32
CA ALA A 70 11.48 -12.12 -17.76
C ALA A 70 12.71 -11.41 -18.36
N GLU A 71 13.02 -10.20 -17.89
CA GLU A 71 14.18 -9.42 -18.33
C GLU A 71 15.50 -9.92 -17.71
N ASN A 72 15.43 -10.53 -16.52
CA ASN A 72 16.60 -10.98 -15.73
C ASN A 72 16.39 -12.43 -15.22
N PRO A 73 16.29 -13.43 -16.11
CA PRO A 73 15.93 -14.79 -15.69
C PRO A 73 17.01 -15.50 -14.85
N GLU A 74 18.26 -14.99 -14.88
CA GLU A 74 19.39 -15.52 -14.09
C GLU A 74 19.44 -14.92 -12.68
N ILE A 75 18.73 -13.83 -12.41
CA ILE A 75 18.76 -13.15 -11.11
C ILE A 75 17.75 -13.79 -10.14
N CYS A 76 18.23 -14.21 -8.97
CA CYS A 76 17.40 -14.65 -7.87
C CYS A 76 16.73 -13.43 -7.21
N LEU A 77 15.48 -13.14 -7.60
CA LEU A 77 14.70 -12.01 -7.11
C LEU A 77 13.99 -12.33 -5.79
N GLY A 78 14.00 -11.38 -4.86
CA GLY A 78 13.21 -11.38 -3.63
C GLY A 78 12.57 -10.03 -3.34
N ILE A 79 11.72 -9.97 -2.33
CA ILE A 79 11.10 -8.74 -1.83
C ILE A 79 11.56 -8.56 -0.37
N SER A 80 12.41 -7.55 -0.15
CA SER A 80 12.97 -7.24 1.18
C SER A 80 12.00 -6.48 2.08
N GLU A 81 11.10 -5.68 1.48
CA GLU A 81 10.03 -5.01 2.22
C GLU A 81 8.78 -4.87 1.35
N TYR A 82 7.63 -5.16 1.95
CA TYR A 82 6.30 -4.80 1.45
C TYR A 82 5.35 -4.65 2.64
N GLY A 83 4.36 -3.79 2.52
CA GLY A 83 3.38 -3.56 3.58
C GLY A 83 2.65 -2.23 3.43
N CYS A 84 1.58 -2.07 4.17
CA CYS A 84 0.83 -0.82 4.27
C CYS A 84 0.39 -0.58 5.70
N GLU A 85 0.02 0.65 6.02
CA GLU A 85 -0.43 0.97 7.36
C GLU A 85 -1.87 0.52 7.59
N GLY A 86 -2.16 0.08 8.81
CA GLY A 86 -3.49 -0.23 9.29
C GLY A 86 -3.62 0.17 10.74
N ILE A 87 -4.57 1.07 11.03
CA ILE A 87 -4.84 1.59 12.35
C ILE A 87 -6.10 0.92 12.87
N PRO A 88 -6.04 0.15 13.99
CA PRO A 88 -7.18 -0.68 14.44
C PRO A 88 -8.44 0.07 14.86
N THR A 89 -8.39 1.41 14.88
CA THR A 89 -9.55 2.27 15.16
C THR A 89 -10.14 2.90 13.89
N LEU A 90 -9.47 2.75 12.74
CA LEU A 90 -9.96 3.24 11.47
C LEU A 90 -10.51 2.08 10.64
N HIS A 91 -11.70 2.26 10.10
CA HIS A 91 -12.44 1.22 9.41
C HIS A 91 -13.13 1.73 8.15
N SER A 92 -13.26 0.84 7.15
CA SER A 92 -13.94 1.16 5.90
C SER A 92 -14.68 -0.07 5.35
N ALA A 93 -15.96 0.11 5.00
CA ALA A 93 -16.71 -0.90 4.25
C ALA A 93 -16.28 -0.99 2.76
N SER A 94 -15.58 0.06 2.27
CA SER A 94 -15.02 0.12 0.92
C SER A 94 -13.57 0.63 0.99
N PRO A 95 -12.65 -0.24 1.44
CA PRO A 95 -11.27 0.16 1.71
C PRO A 95 -10.54 0.60 0.44
N LYS A 96 -9.73 1.64 0.57
CA LYS A 96 -8.94 2.23 -0.53
C LYS A 96 -7.53 2.59 -0.06
N VAL A 97 -6.65 2.77 -1.03
CA VAL A 97 -5.26 3.17 -0.78
C VAL A 97 -5.20 4.39 0.14
N ARG A 98 -4.42 4.29 1.21
CA ARG A 98 -4.16 5.34 2.21
C ARG A 98 -5.38 5.80 3.03
N ASP A 99 -6.41 4.97 3.16
CA ASP A 99 -7.47 5.23 4.14
C ASP A 99 -7.10 4.80 5.56
N TYR A 100 -5.92 4.20 5.72
CA TYR A 100 -5.37 3.68 6.98
C TYR A 100 -6.25 2.67 7.70
N SER A 101 -7.33 2.22 7.07
CA SER A 101 -8.24 1.25 7.67
C SER A 101 -7.57 -0.11 7.85
N GLU A 102 -7.99 -0.82 8.88
CA GLU A 102 -7.55 -2.19 9.09
C GLU A 102 -7.97 -3.10 7.93
N GLU A 103 -9.12 -2.81 7.32
CA GLU A 103 -9.64 -3.52 6.16
C GLU A 103 -8.78 -3.35 4.92
N TYR A 104 -8.21 -2.15 4.69
CA TYR A 104 -7.27 -1.96 3.58
C TYR A 104 -5.96 -2.71 3.82
N GLN A 105 -5.43 -2.68 5.04
CA GLN A 105 -4.23 -3.45 5.37
C GLN A 105 -4.46 -4.95 5.14
N ALA A 106 -5.61 -5.47 5.57
CA ALA A 106 -5.98 -6.87 5.36
C ALA A 106 -6.04 -7.21 3.85
N TYR A 107 -6.75 -6.40 3.06
CA TYR A 107 -6.85 -6.55 1.60
C TYR A 107 -5.48 -6.52 0.91
N TYR A 108 -4.61 -5.57 1.28
CA TYR A 108 -3.27 -5.46 0.73
C TYR A 108 -2.46 -6.75 0.93
N HIS A 109 -2.43 -7.26 2.15
CA HIS A 109 -1.69 -8.48 2.47
C HIS A 109 -2.30 -9.75 1.84
N GLU A 110 -3.62 -9.82 1.67
CA GLU A 110 -4.28 -10.88 0.88
C GLU A 110 -3.73 -10.90 -0.55
N LYS A 111 -3.72 -9.74 -1.21
CA LYS A 111 -3.27 -9.62 -2.59
C LYS A 111 -1.77 -9.90 -2.76
N MET A 112 -0.95 -9.47 -1.81
CA MET A 112 0.48 -9.76 -1.83
C MET A 112 0.75 -11.26 -1.68
N LEU A 113 0.11 -11.95 -0.72
CA LEU A 113 0.28 -13.38 -0.54
C LEU A 113 -0.22 -14.19 -1.75
N GLU A 114 -1.35 -13.79 -2.35
CA GLU A 114 -1.86 -14.38 -3.59
C GLU A 114 -0.86 -14.20 -4.73
N THR A 115 -0.29 -13.01 -4.87
CA THR A 115 0.73 -12.67 -5.87
C THR A 115 1.98 -13.54 -5.69
N PHE A 116 2.50 -13.67 -4.48
CA PHE A 116 3.71 -14.44 -4.20
C PHE A 116 3.50 -15.94 -4.36
N ALA A 117 2.34 -16.47 -3.96
CA ALA A 117 2.03 -17.89 -4.09
C ALA A 117 2.05 -18.39 -5.55
N GLN A 118 1.85 -17.50 -6.51
CA GLN A 118 1.88 -17.79 -7.95
C GLN A 118 3.29 -17.62 -8.57
N ARG A 119 4.30 -17.19 -7.79
CA ARG A 119 5.65 -16.86 -8.27
C ARG A 119 6.74 -17.62 -7.52
N PRO A 120 6.88 -18.94 -7.81
CA PRO A 120 7.85 -19.81 -7.11
C PRO A 120 9.31 -19.44 -7.39
N TYR A 121 9.58 -18.54 -8.33
CA TYR A 121 10.93 -18.04 -8.59
C TYR A 121 11.42 -17.01 -7.55
N LEU A 122 10.52 -16.47 -6.71
CA LEU A 122 10.92 -15.58 -5.62
C LEU A 122 11.64 -16.38 -4.53
N TRP A 123 12.89 -16.02 -4.25
CA TRP A 123 13.66 -16.71 -3.21
C TRP A 123 13.18 -16.34 -1.80
N SER A 124 12.63 -15.15 -1.62
CA SER A 124 12.21 -14.66 -0.29
C SER A 124 11.24 -13.47 -0.42
N THR A 125 10.35 -13.34 0.57
CA THR A 125 9.46 -12.20 0.73
C THR A 125 9.37 -11.81 2.21
N HIS A 126 9.66 -10.53 2.53
CA HIS A 126 9.70 -10.05 3.91
C HIS A 126 8.68 -8.94 4.13
N VAL A 127 7.74 -9.17 5.03
CA VAL A 127 6.74 -8.17 5.38
C VAL A 127 7.36 -7.05 6.23
N TRP A 128 7.02 -5.82 5.91
CA TRP A 128 7.30 -4.66 6.72
C TRP A 128 6.01 -4.11 7.34
N ASN A 129 5.70 -4.44 8.62
CA ASN A 129 6.57 -5.03 9.60
C ASN A 129 5.77 -5.99 10.49
N MET A 130 6.42 -6.79 11.34
CA MET A 130 5.71 -7.63 12.32
C MET A 130 4.97 -6.78 13.35
N PHE A 131 5.59 -5.68 13.82
CA PHE A 131 5.05 -4.81 14.85
C PHE A 131 5.00 -3.37 14.39
N ASP A 132 4.00 -2.62 14.86
CA ASP A 132 4.09 -1.17 14.86
C ASP A 132 5.29 -0.73 15.68
N PHE A 133 5.98 0.34 15.27
CA PHE A 133 7.19 0.79 15.94
C PHE A 133 7.30 2.33 15.95
N ALA A 134 8.09 2.86 16.87
CA ALA A 134 8.34 4.29 17.00
C ALA A 134 9.13 4.81 15.79
N SER A 135 8.70 5.94 15.25
CA SER A 135 9.35 6.65 14.17
C SER A 135 9.02 8.13 14.29
N ASP A 136 9.92 8.90 14.88
CA ASP A 136 9.72 10.29 15.26
C ASP A 136 9.38 11.24 14.09
N MET A 137 9.84 10.88 12.89
CA MET A 137 9.60 11.66 11.66
C MET A 137 8.24 11.36 11.01
N ARG A 138 7.46 10.41 11.55
CA ARG A 138 6.16 10.03 10.97
C ARG A 138 5.01 10.74 11.67
N ASP A 139 4.12 11.27 10.84
CA ASP A 139 2.84 11.85 11.23
C ASP A 139 1.80 11.49 10.18
N GLU A 140 1.49 10.20 10.10
CA GLU A 140 0.58 9.64 9.10
C GLU A 140 -0.60 8.93 9.79
N GLY A 141 -1.79 9.05 9.21
CA GLY A 141 -3.00 8.40 9.73
C GLY A 141 -3.46 8.91 11.08
N GLY A 142 -3.09 10.16 11.47
CA GLY A 142 -3.45 10.76 12.75
C GLY A 142 -2.70 10.18 13.95
N VAL A 143 -1.61 9.42 13.73
CA VAL A 143 -0.79 8.83 14.80
C VAL A 143 0.64 9.32 14.68
N GLN A 144 0.95 10.38 15.43
CA GLN A 144 2.28 10.98 15.44
C GLN A 144 3.34 10.04 16.03
N GLY A 145 4.56 10.05 15.45
CA GLY A 145 5.72 9.35 15.97
C GLY A 145 5.66 7.82 15.84
N ARG A 146 4.80 7.30 14.95
CA ARG A 146 4.63 5.85 14.80
C ARG A 146 4.53 5.42 13.34
N ASN A 147 5.14 4.29 13.03
CA ASN A 147 4.88 3.50 11.84
C ASN A 147 3.84 2.42 12.18
N ASN A 148 2.68 2.45 11.52
CA ASN A 148 1.57 1.54 11.79
C ASN A 148 1.48 0.39 10.75
N LYS A 149 2.59 0.05 10.10
CA LYS A 149 2.65 -1.10 9.16
C LYS A 149 2.73 -2.46 9.84
N GLY A 150 2.80 -2.48 11.18
CA GLY A 150 2.82 -3.72 11.93
C GLY A 150 1.58 -4.59 11.69
N LEU A 151 1.78 -5.91 11.63
CA LEU A 151 0.70 -6.90 11.72
C LEU A 151 0.14 -6.99 13.16
N VAL A 152 0.92 -6.50 14.11
CA VAL A 152 0.60 -6.44 15.54
C VAL A 152 0.86 -5.02 16.03
N THR A 153 0.01 -4.53 16.92
CA THR A 153 0.12 -3.17 17.47
C THR A 153 1.41 -2.92 18.25
N PHE A 154 1.75 -1.64 18.44
CA PHE A 154 2.96 -1.20 19.13
C PHE A 154 3.11 -1.81 20.54
N ASP A 155 2.03 -1.90 21.29
CA ASP A 155 1.97 -2.50 22.63
C ASP A 155 2.00 -4.03 22.66
N ARG A 156 2.02 -4.67 21.48
CA ARG A 156 2.00 -6.13 21.28
C ARG A 156 0.70 -6.82 21.72
N GLN A 157 -0.35 -6.08 22.06
CA GLN A 157 -1.59 -6.64 22.59
C GLN A 157 -2.57 -7.07 21.51
N THR A 158 -2.60 -6.35 20.38
CA THR A 158 -3.58 -6.59 19.32
C THR A 158 -2.91 -7.14 18.06
N ARG A 159 -3.32 -8.34 17.65
CA ARG A 159 -3.07 -8.84 16.29
C ARG A 159 -4.12 -8.24 15.37
N LYS A 160 -3.68 -7.53 14.34
CA LYS A 160 -4.57 -6.97 13.32
C LYS A 160 -5.08 -8.08 12.39
N ASP A 161 -6.11 -7.82 11.61
CA ASP A 161 -6.66 -8.83 10.69
C ASP A 161 -5.59 -9.34 9.71
N SER A 162 -4.71 -8.47 9.25
CA SER A 162 -3.56 -8.82 8.40
C SER A 162 -2.60 -9.86 9.01
N PHE A 163 -2.51 -9.99 10.34
CA PHE A 163 -1.77 -11.09 10.98
C PHE A 163 -2.39 -12.45 10.67
N TYR A 164 -3.71 -12.53 10.61
CA TYR A 164 -4.41 -13.81 10.51
C TYR A 164 -4.42 -14.37 9.09
N ILE A 165 -4.24 -13.56 8.04
CA ILE A 165 -4.02 -14.10 6.70
C ILE A 165 -2.70 -14.86 6.62
N TYR A 166 -1.60 -14.35 7.22
CA TYR A 166 -0.34 -15.10 7.32
C TYR A 166 -0.49 -16.37 8.15
N LYS A 167 -1.25 -16.30 9.25
CA LYS A 167 -1.57 -17.49 10.03
C LYS A 167 -2.30 -18.53 9.19
N ALA A 168 -3.21 -18.13 8.31
CA ALA A 168 -3.94 -19.06 7.43
C ALA A 168 -3.00 -19.79 6.46
N TYR A 169 -1.99 -19.11 5.92
CA TYR A 169 -1.02 -19.71 5.01
C TYR A 169 -0.01 -20.61 5.71
N TRP A 170 0.39 -20.30 6.95
CA TRP A 170 1.57 -20.90 7.57
C TRP A 170 1.30 -21.86 8.73
N THR A 171 0.10 -21.84 9.34
CA THR A 171 -0.20 -22.76 10.43
C THR A 171 -0.87 -24.04 9.93
N LYS A 172 -0.58 -25.16 10.63
CA LYS A 172 -1.29 -26.42 10.43
C LYS A 172 -2.45 -26.61 11.40
N ALA A 173 -2.44 -25.92 12.54
CA ALA A 173 -3.53 -25.96 13.52
C ALA A 173 -4.79 -25.31 12.94
N PRO A 174 -5.92 -26.03 12.88
CA PRO A 174 -7.16 -25.46 12.34
C PRO A 174 -7.61 -24.24 13.12
N PHE A 175 -8.04 -23.20 12.42
CA PHE A 175 -8.61 -22.01 13.02
C PHE A 175 -9.56 -21.30 12.05
N VAL A 176 -10.40 -20.46 12.59
CA VAL A 176 -11.16 -19.42 11.88
C VAL A 176 -10.91 -18.08 12.56
N HIS A 177 -10.87 -17.00 11.77
CA HIS A 177 -10.81 -15.64 12.25
C HIS A 177 -11.78 -14.77 11.48
N ILE A 178 -12.80 -14.25 12.15
CA ILE A 178 -13.74 -13.31 11.55
C ILE A 178 -13.07 -11.94 11.51
N CYS A 179 -12.84 -11.42 10.31
CA CYS A 179 -12.23 -10.11 10.06
C CYS A 179 -13.17 -8.97 10.43
N SER A 180 -12.62 -7.74 10.47
CA SER A 180 -13.34 -6.50 10.78
C SER A 180 -14.08 -6.54 12.13
N ARG A 181 -13.55 -7.31 13.09
CA ARG A 181 -14.13 -7.45 14.43
C ARG A 181 -14.13 -6.17 15.25
N ARG A 182 -13.22 -5.22 14.93
CA ARG A 182 -13.12 -3.90 15.57
C ARG A 182 -14.03 -2.86 14.92
N PHE A 183 -14.41 -3.09 13.69
CA PHE A 183 -15.49 -2.36 13.00
C PHE A 183 -16.86 -2.81 13.52
N LYS A 184 -17.12 -2.57 14.80
CA LYS A 184 -18.30 -3.14 15.51
C LYS A 184 -19.62 -2.54 15.07
N GLU A 185 -19.66 -1.22 14.89
CA GLU A 185 -20.85 -0.48 14.51
C GLU A 185 -21.00 -0.43 13.00
N ARG A 186 -22.11 -0.86 12.49
CA ARG A 186 -22.44 -0.93 11.07
C ARG A 186 -23.76 -0.24 10.81
N ALA A 187 -23.78 0.71 9.89
CA ALA A 187 -25.03 1.40 9.51
C ALA A 187 -25.80 0.65 8.42
N GLU A 188 -25.14 -0.24 7.70
CA GLU A 188 -25.70 -0.97 6.57
C GLU A 188 -26.67 -2.09 7.04
N GLU A 189 -27.72 -2.37 6.24
CA GLU A 189 -28.64 -3.48 6.46
C GLU A 189 -28.02 -4.85 6.19
N THR A 190 -27.06 -4.85 5.28
CA THR A 190 -26.28 -6.03 4.93
C THR A 190 -24.82 -5.67 4.85
N VAL A 191 -23.96 -6.55 5.34
CA VAL A 191 -22.51 -6.37 5.32
C VAL A 191 -21.83 -7.55 4.61
N GLN A 192 -20.62 -7.32 4.12
CA GLN A 192 -19.73 -8.41 3.78
C GLN A 192 -19.05 -8.90 5.05
N VAL A 193 -19.04 -10.20 5.27
CA VAL A 193 -18.25 -10.86 6.32
C VAL A 193 -17.15 -11.67 5.68
N LYS A 194 -15.90 -11.38 6.05
CA LYS A 194 -14.72 -12.10 5.61
C LYS A 194 -14.17 -12.92 6.77
N VAL A 195 -13.75 -14.15 6.46
CA VAL A 195 -13.14 -15.07 7.43
C VAL A 195 -11.83 -15.60 6.89
N TYR A 196 -10.76 -15.49 7.67
CA TYR A 196 -9.50 -16.17 7.38
C TYR A 196 -9.47 -17.53 8.06
N SER A 197 -9.06 -18.54 7.32
CA SER A 197 -8.99 -19.91 7.83
C SER A 197 -8.04 -20.78 6.99
N ASN A 198 -7.48 -21.79 7.60
CA ASN A 198 -6.78 -22.88 6.92
C ASN A 198 -7.64 -24.16 6.79
N CYS A 199 -8.95 -24.06 7.07
CA CYS A 199 -9.92 -25.12 6.85
C CYS A 199 -10.32 -25.21 5.36
N GLU A 200 -10.95 -26.33 4.98
CA GLU A 200 -11.42 -26.57 3.61
C GLU A 200 -12.77 -25.89 3.32
N GLN A 201 -13.56 -25.67 4.37
CA GLN A 201 -14.86 -25.03 4.30
C GLN A 201 -15.09 -24.20 5.56
N VAL A 202 -15.80 -23.08 5.39
CA VAL A 202 -16.30 -22.25 6.50
C VAL A 202 -17.79 -22.06 6.37
N SER A 203 -18.53 -22.27 7.46
CA SER A 203 -19.94 -21.92 7.57
C SER A 203 -20.14 -20.67 8.41
N LEU A 204 -21.11 -19.83 8.05
CA LEU A 204 -21.48 -18.60 8.75
C LEU A 204 -22.90 -18.67 9.29
N LYS A 205 -23.07 -18.21 10.53
CA LYS A 205 -24.39 -17.99 11.17
C LYS A 205 -24.46 -16.55 11.68
N VAL A 206 -25.67 -16.01 11.68
CA VAL A 206 -26.01 -14.73 12.32
C VAL A 206 -27.17 -14.98 13.26
N ASN A 207 -27.02 -14.63 14.52
CA ASN A 207 -28.05 -14.85 15.57
C ASN A 207 -28.57 -16.31 15.61
N GLY A 208 -27.65 -17.26 15.42
CA GLY A 208 -27.94 -18.69 15.38
C GLY A 208 -28.50 -19.21 14.04
N LYS A 209 -28.93 -18.32 13.13
CA LYS A 209 -29.45 -18.72 11.81
C LYS A 209 -28.32 -18.91 10.81
N LYS A 210 -28.26 -20.05 10.13
CA LYS A 210 -27.29 -20.31 9.07
C LYS A 210 -27.52 -19.34 7.90
N ILE A 211 -26.43 -18.70 7.45
CA ILE A 211 -26.39 -17.82 6.28
C ILE A 211 -25.91 -18.61 5.06
N ASP A 212 -24.69 -19.16 5.13
CA ASP A 212 -24.09 -19.89 4.02
C ASP A 212 -22.96 -20.81 4.51
N SER A 213 -22.41 -21.57 3.58
CA SER A 213 -21.24 -22.41 3.79
C SER A 213 -20.39 -22.40 2.51
N VAL A 214 -19.18 -21.87 2.60
CA VAL A 214 -18.28 -21.64 1.46
C VAL A 214 -17.09 -22.57 1.57
N ALA A 215 -16.83 -23.34 0.50
CA ALA A 215 -15.60 -24.09 0.33
C ALA A 215 -14.53 -23.20 -0.32
N GLY A 216 -13.29 -23.33 0.11
CA GLY A 216 -12.22 -22.48 -0.39
C GLY A 216 -10.91 -22.69 0.35
N LYS A 217 -10.05 -21.67 0.29
CA LYS A 217 -8.74 -21.72 0.93
C LYS A 217 -8.32 -20.31 1.36
N TYR A 218 -7.93 -20.19 2.61
CA TYR A 218 -7.40 -19.01 3.26
C TYR A 218 -8.38 -17.85 3.46
N VAL A 219 -9.10 -17.42 2.42
CA VAL A 219 -10.04 -16.29 2.45
C VAL A 219 -11.44 -16.77 2.08
N PHE A 220 -12.39 -16.62 3.00
CA PHE A 220 -13.79 -17.00 2.81
C PHE A 220 -14.65 -15.75 2.95
N THR A 221 -15.40 -15.42 1.90
CA THR A 221 -16.21 -14.20 1.83
C THR A 221 -17.68 -14.55 1.76
N PHE A 222 -18.47 -13.90 2.61
CA PHE A 222 -19.92 -14.00 2.67
C PHE A 222 -20.50 -12.62 2.35
N ASP A 223 -21.13 -12.50 1.20
CA ASP A 223 -21.73 -11.26 0.75
C ASP A 223 -23.16 -11.09 1.27
N ARG A 224 -23.57 -9.84 1.43
CA ARG A 224 -24.95 -9.47 1.84
C ARG A 224 -25.44 -10.19 3.09
N VAL A 225 -24.60 -10.32 4.09
CA VAL A 225 -24.97 -10.90 5.40
C VAL A 225 -25.91 -9.93 6.12
N PRO A 226 -27.16 -10.32 6.40
CA PRO A 226 -28.15 -9.41 6.98
C PRO A 226 -27.88 -9.13 8.46
N LEU A 227 -28.03 -7.87 8.87
CA LEU A 227 -27.98 -7.44 10.26
C LEU A 227 -29.33 -6.88 10.69
N THR A 228 -29.81 -7.27 11.87
CA THR A 228 -30.93 -6.63 12.54
C THR A 228 -30.46 -5.43 13.35
N MET A 229 -31.30 -4.43 13.53
CA MET A 229 -30.98 -3.27 14.36
C MET A 229 -30.56 -3.70 15.78
N GLY A 230 -29.47 -3.10 16.30
CA GLY A 230 -28.86 -3.50 17.55
C GLY A 230 -27.83 -4.62 17.40
N GLU A 231 -27.63 -5.40 18.45
CA GLU A 231 -26.60 -6.43 18.50
C GLU A 231 -26.92 -7.63 17.62
N ASN A 232 -25.90 -8.10 16.89
CA ASN A 232 -25.91 -9.31 16.08
C ASN A 232 -24.69 -10.15 16.42
N ILE A 233 -24.89 -11.44 16.65
CA ILE A 233 -23.81 -12.39 16.89
C ILE A 233 -23.46 -13.09 15.59
N ILE A 234 -22.26 -12.82 15.09
CA ILE A 234 -21.69 -13.47 13.90
C ILE A 234 -20.86 -14.66 14.37
N GLN A 235 -21.15 -15.84 13.83
CA GLN A 235 -20.45 -17.08 14.17
C GLN A 235 -19.89 -17.73 12.91
N ALA A 236 -18.60 -18.07 12.91
CA ALA A 236 -17.95 -18.83 11.86
C ALA A 236 -17.48 -20.18 12.41
N ALA A 237 -17.69 -21.24 11.65
CA ALA A 237 -17.17 -22.58 11.96
C ALA A 237 -16.38 -23.12 10.78
N GLY A 238 -15.19 -23.66 11.06
CA GLY A 238 -14.28 -24.26 10.09
C GLY A 238 -14.39 -25.78 10.06
N PHE A 239 -14.33 -26.35 8.85
CA PHE A 239 -14.50 -27.78 8.62
C PHE A 239 -13.30 -28.35 7.86
N LEU A 240 -12.89 -29.57 8.24
CA LEU A 240 -12.04 -30.47 7.48
C LEU A 240 -12.88 -31.70 7.09
N GLY A 241 -13.14 -31.85 5.79
CA GLY A 241 -14.18 -32.76 5.34
C GLY A 241 -15.55 -32.39 5.93
N GLN A 242 -16.20 -33.32 6.62
CA GLN A 242 -17.49 -33.09 7.26
C GLN A 242 -17.39 -32.73 8.76
N GLN A 243 -16.18 -32.73 9.32
CA GLN A 243 -15.99 -32.47 10.74
C GLN A 243 -15.75 -30.98 11.01
N GLU A 244 -16.56 -30.39 11.91
CA GLU A 244 -16.27 -29.10 12.50
C GLU A 244 -15.07 -29.21 13.44
N VAL A 245 -14.01 -28.43 13.17
CA VAL A 245 -12.73 -28.52 13.90
C VAL A 245 -12.41 -27.25 14.70
N CYS A 246 -13.06 -26.14 14.39
CA CYS A 246 -12.87 -24.88 15.10
C CYS A 246 -14.06 -23.95 14.85
N CYS A 247 -14.29 -23.02 15.77
CA CYS A 247 -15.30 -21.98 15.62
C CYS A 247 -14.87 -20.68 16.30
N GLU A 248 -15.47 -19.59 15.89
CA GLU A 248 -15.30 -18.26 16.49
C GLU A 248 -16.61 -17.49 16.43
N SER A 249 -16.80 -16.57 17.38
CA SER A 249 -17.99 -15.73 17.46
C SER A 249 -17.59 -14.31 17.84
N ILE A 250 -18.19 -13.31 17.15
CA ILE A 250 -18.01 -11.88 17.44
C ILE A 250 -19.35 -11.16 17.46
N PRO A 251 -19.52 -10.12 18.28
CA PRO A 251 -20.65 -9.22 18.20
C PRO A 251 -20.42 -8.12 17.15
N LEU A 252 -21.44 -7.81 16.35
CA LEU A 252 -21.57 -6.59 15.56
C LEU A 252 -22.83 -5.86 15.97
N VAL A 253 -22.83 -4.54 15.89
CA VAL A 253 -23.99 -3.73 16.27
C VAL A 253 -24.47 -2.94 15.06
N ARG A 254 -25.67 -3.20 14.58
CA ARG A 254 -26.27 -2.34 13.58
C ARG A 254 -26.81 -1.08 14.24
N VAL A 255 -26.36 0.07 13.75
CA VAL A 255 -26.71 1.43 14.20
C VAL A 255 -27.48 2.17 13.12
N ALA A 256 -28.16 3.26 13.48
CA ALA A 256 -28.89 4.07 12.52
C ALA A 256 -27.98 4.91 11.64
N GLU A 257 -26.87 5.42 12.20
CA GLU A 257 -25.94 6.32 11.54
C GLU A 257 -24.50 5.78 11.63
N PRO A 258 -23.66 6.00 10.61
CA PRO A 258 -22.26 5.60 10.66
C PRO A 258 -21.50 6.26 11.79
N ASN A 259 -20.59 5.52 12.43
CA ASN A 259 -19.71 6.08 13.44
C ASN A 259 -18.57 6.87 12.78
N ALA A 260 -18.62 8.20 12.89
CA ALA A 260 -17.64 9.10 12.31
C ALA A 260 -16.21 8.92 12.84
N SER A 261 -16.03 8.29 14.01
CA SER A 261 -14.69 8.04 14.58
C SER A 261 -13.90 6.96 13.83
N TYR A 262 -14.55 6.19 12.97
CA TYR A 262 -13.89 5.18 12.15
C TYR A 262 -13.16 5.76 10.93
N VAL A 263 -13.43 7.00 10.58
CA VAL A 263 -12.79 7.70 9.46
C VAL A 263 -11.76 8.70 9.98
N LEU A 264 -10.65 8.81 9.28
CA LEU A 264 -9.61 9.77 9.64
C LEU A 264 -10.19 11.20 9.57
N GLN A 265 -10.20 11.89 10.71
CA GLN A 265 -10.84 13.21 10.85
C GLN A 265 -10.22 14.26 9.92
N GLU A 266 -8.91 14.21 9.69
CA GLU A 266 -8.22 15.11 8.76
C GLU A 266 -8.69 14.99 7.31
N GLU A 267 -9.08 13.80 6.85
CA GLU A 267 -9.66 13.63 5.51
C GLU A 267 -11.07 14.22 5.43
N ALA A 268 -11.85 14.09 6.49
CA ALA A 268 -13.16 14.73 6.58
C ALA A 268 -13.04 16.26 6.61
N GLU A 269 -12.05 16.81 7.33
CA GLU A 269 -11.78 18.26 7.33
C GLU A 269 -11.25 18.76 5.98
N LYS A 270 -10.32 18.00 5.35
CA LYS A 270 -9.81 18.34 4.01
C LYS A 270 -10.88 18.20 2.93
N ALA A 271 -11.76 17.21 3.02
CA ALA A 271 -12.90 17.08 2.12
C ALA A 271 -13.90 18.23 2.28
N GLY A 272 -14.10 18.72 3.51
CA GLY A 272 -14.92 19.91 3.80
C GLY A 272 -14.26 21.22 3.34
N GLN A 273 -12.93 21.31 3.41
CA GLN A 273 -12.15 22.48 2.95
C GLN A 273 -11.98 22.51 1.44
N ASN A 274 -11.97 21.37 0.74
CA ASN A 274 -11.99 21.26 -0.72
C ASN A 274 -13.33 21.73 -1.35
N ALA A 275 -14.33 22.09 -0.55
CA ALA A 275 -15.53 22.79 -1.04
C ALA A 275 -15.23 24.19 -1.62
N LYS A 276 -14.02 24.71 -1.45
CA LYS A 276 -13.49 25.83 -2.25
C LYS A 276 -12.39 25.31 -3.18
N ASN A 277 -12.82 24.62 -4.22
CA ASN A 277 -11.95 24.37 -5.35
C ASN A 277 -11.56 25.72 -5.97
N TRP A 278 -10.39 26.22 -5.64
CA TRP A 278 -9.85 27.48 -6.18
C TRP A 278 -9.64 27.41 -7.70
N PHE A 279 -9.80 26.22 -8.29
CA PHE A 279 -9.64 25.92 -9.71
C PHE A 279 -10.94 25.47 -10.39
N ALA A 280 -12.06 25.44 -9.68
CA ALA A 280 -13.37 25.24 -10.27
C ALA A 280 -13.87 26.58 -10.86
N THR A 281 -13.24 27.00 -11.91
CA THR A 281 -13.91 27.85 -12.91
C THR A 281 -14.64 26.89 -13.84
N GLY A 282 -15.95 27.03 -13.85
CA GLY A 282 -16.93 26.18 -14.48
C GLY A 282 -16.56 25.62 -15.85
N ASP A 283 -17.18 24.46 -16.10
CA ASP A 283 -17.39 23.82 -17.39
C ASP A 283 -16.17 23.62 -18.27
N GLU A 284 -15.86 22.30 -18.44
CA GLU A 284 -15.51 21.83 -19.76
C GLU A 284 -14.41 20.80 -19.80
N ALA A 285 -14.62 19.84 -20.67
CA ALA A 285 -13.58 19.06 -21.32
C ALA A 285 -12.51 20.04 -21.87
N GLY A 286 -11.51 20.35 -21.03
CA GLY A 286 -10.52 21.37 -21.35
C GLY A 286 -9.69 20.98 -22.57
N GLU A 287 -9.16 22.00 -23.25
CA GLU A 287 -8.30 21.86 -24.42
C GLU A 287 -7.18 20.83 -24.19
N PRO A 288 -6.78 20.08 -25.23
CA PRO A 288 -5.68 19.13 -25.16
C PRO A 288 -4.40 19.82 -24.66
N LEU A 289 -3.63 19.11 -23.84
CA LEU A 289 -2.33 19.59 -23.38
C LEU A 289 -1.43 19.96 -24.57
N GLN A 290 -0.85 21.15 -24.53
CA GLN A 290 0.07 21.66 -25.56
C GLN A 290 1.50 21.27 -25.18
N PHE A 291 2.31 20.95 -26.19
CA PHE A 291 3.73 20.57 -26.03
C PHE A 291 4.59 21.33 -27.05
N PRO A 292 4.73 22.67 -26.92
CA PRO A 292 5.48 23.47 -27.85
C PRO A 292 6.97 23.09 -27.87
N GLU A 293 7.55 23.02 -29.06
CA GLU A 293 8.95 22.70 -29.23
C GLU A 293 9.84 23.79 -28.62
N GLY A 294 10.91 23.42 -27.93
CA GLY A 294 11.84 24.34 -27.28
C GLY A 294 11.41 24.83 -25.89
N TYR A 295 10.25 24.42 -25.42
CA TYR A 295 9.76 24.76 -24.08
C TYR A 295 9.59 23.52 -23.21
N PHE A 296 9.66 23.70 -21.87
CA PHE A 296 9.39 22.61 -20.92
C PHE A 296 7.91 22.22 -20.96
N SER A 297 7.65 20.97 -20.65
CA SER A 297 6.34 20.37 -20.53
C SER A 297 6.36 19.27 -19.44
N ILE A 298 5.20 18.69 -19.13
CA ILE A 298 5.14 17.55 -18.20
C ILE A 298 5.89 16.31 -18.73
N ARG A 299 6.20 16.24 -20.01
CA ARG A 299 6.99 15.15 -20.63
C ARG A 299 8.49 15.25 -20.40
N ASP A 300 8.95 16.39 -19.88
CA ASP A 300 10.37 16.60 -19.60
C ASP A 300 10.76 16.02 -18.23
N LYS A 301 12.02 15.65 -18.09
CA LYS A 301 12.56 15.14 -16.82
C LYS A 301 12.62 16.26 -15.78
N VAL A 302 12.23 15.96 -14.56
CA VAL A 302 12.35 16.86 -13.41
C VAL A 302 13.77 17.39 -13.29
N GLY A 303 14.80 16.54 -13.50
CA GLY A 303 16.19 16.94 -13.42
C GLY A 303 16.64 17.93 -14.51
N ALA A 304 15.98 17.96 -15.67
CA ALA A 304 16.22 18.97 -16.68
C ALA A 304 15.61 20.31 -16.27
N LEU A 305 14.37 20.28 -15.75
CA LEU A 305 13.70 21.47 -15.23
C LEU A 305 14.47 22.13 -14.08
N LEU A 306 14.98 21.33 -13.13
CA LEU A 306 15.74 21.83 -11.97
C LEU A 306 17.10 22.44 -12.32
N LYS A 307 17.61 22.22 -13.54
CA LYS A 307 18.83 22.89 -14.03
C LYS A 307 18.54 24.29 -14.62
N ASN A 308 17.28 24.57 -14.90
CA ASN A 308 16.83 25.87 -15.39
C ASN A 308 16.39 26.72 -14.18
N PRO A 309 16.93 27.97 -13.99
CA PRO A 309 16.59 28.80 -12.83
C PRO A 309 15.10 29.10 -12.66
N GLU A 310 14.40 29.32 -13.78
CA GLU A 310 12.94 29.54 -13.75
C GLU A 310 12.18 28.26 -13.41
N GLY A 311 12.69 27.12 -13.88
CA GLY A 311 12.16 25.79 -13.56
C GLY A 311 12.35 25.44 -12.08
N GLU A 312 13.52 25.71 -11.50
CA GLU A 312 13.77 25.51 -10.07
C GLU A 312 12.83 26.37 -9.21
N LYS A 313 12.64 27.63 -9.61
CA LYS A 313 11.71 28.55 -8.93
C LYS A 313 10.26 28.04 -8.99
N LEU A 314 9.80 27.59 -10.16
CA LEU A 314 8.46 27.03 -10.34
C LEU A 314 8.24 25.80 -9.45
N VAL A 315 9.22 24.88 -9.39
CA VAL A 315 9.14 23.70 -8.51
C VAL A 315 9.05 24.12 -7.03
N SER A 316 9.85 25.12 -6.60
CA SER A 316 9.82 25.62 -5.23
C SER A 316 8.46 26.25 -4.90
N GLU A 317 7.91 27.09 -5.78
CA GLU A 317 6.58 27.70 -5.61
C GLU A 317 5.45 26.67 -5.48
N LEU A 318 5.48 25.65 -6.34
CA LEU A 318 4.48 24.57 -6.31
C LEU A 318 4.53 23.75 -5.04
N VAL A 319 5.73 23.48 -4.55
CA VAL A 319 5.92 22.74 -3.30
C VAL A 319 5.41 23.51 -2.10
N ASP A 320 5.74 24.79 -2.02
CA ASP A 320 5.26 25.66 -0.95
C ASP A 320 3.74 25.80 -0.97
N GLN A 321 3.12 25.75 -2.15
CA GLN A 321 1.66 25.80 -2.31
C GLN A 321 0.97 24.48 -1.98
N MET A 322 1.55 23.36 -2.40
CA MET A 322 0.94 22.04 -2.23
C MET A 322 1.20 21.42 -0.86
N MET A 323 2.28 21.82 -0.21
CA MET A 323 2.72 21.27 1.07
C MET A 323 3.28 22.39 1.97
N PRO A 324 2.43 23.29 2.51
CA PRO A 324 2.88 24.39 3.36
C PRO A 324 3.68 23.86 4.56
N GLY A 325 4.95 24.30 4.68
CA GLY A 325 5.83 23.90 5.76
C GLY A 325 6.68 22.63 5.51
N MET A 326 6.50 21.93 4.40
CA MET A 326 7.35 20.81 4.02
C MET A 326 8.58 21.31 3.23
N LYS A 327 9.76 21.13 3.80
CA LYS A 327 11.02 21.32 3.06
C LYS A 327 11.28 20.04 2.27
N ILE A 328 11.19 20.11 0.92
CA ILE A 328 11.66 18.99 0.10
C ILE A 328 13.14 18.79 0.39
N SER A 329 13.48 17.61 0.89
CA SER A 329 14.89 17.27 1.10
C SER A 329 15.62 17.18 -0.25
N LYS A 330 16.90 17.52 -0.28
CA LYS A 330 17.76 17.32 -1.47
C LYS A 330 17.71 15.87 -1.96
N GLY A 331 17.47 14.90 -1.06
CA GLY A 331 17.29 13.49 -1.39
C GLY A 331 16.04 13.23 -2.21
N MET A 332 14.89 13.82 -1.85
CA MET A 332 13.62 13.64 -2.61
C MET A 332 13.73 14.25 -4.01
N LEU A 333 14.34 15.45 -4.15
CA LEU A 333 14.60 16.05 -5.46
C LEU A 333 15.57 15.21 -6.30
N ASN A 334 16.58 14.62 -5.68
CA ASN A 334 17.51 13.72 -6.35
C ASN A 334 16.85 12.44 -6.84
N MET A 335 15.86 11.93 -6.14
CA MET A 335 15.06 10.77 -6.59
C MET A 335 14.16 11.13 -7.77
N ALA A 336 13.49 12.27 -7.70
CA ALA A 336 12.54 12.69 -8.74
C ALA A 336 13.23 13.09 -10.06
N LYS A 337 14.52 13.48 -10.05
CA LYS A 337 15.21 14.06 -11.22
C LYS A 337 15.29 13.16 -12.45
N HIS A 338 15.19 11.84 -12.27
CA HIS A 338 15.28 10.85 -13.36
C HIS A 338 13.93 10.59 -14.04
N PHE A 339 12.82 10.95 -13.39
CA PHE A 339 11.48 10.77 -13.91
C PHE A 339 11.02 11.98 -14.73
N THR A 340 10.11 11.74 -15.67
CA THR A 340 9.34 12.82 -16.28
C THR A 340 8.39 13.43 -15.25
N ILE A 341 8.03 14.70 -15.43
CA ILE A 341 7.07 15.37 -14.55
C ILE A 341 5.72 14.64 -14.60
N GLU A 342 5.30 14.19 -15.79
CA GLU A 342 4.11 13.36 -15.99
C GLU A 342 4.16 12.08 -15.13
N LYS A 343 5.30 11.40 -15.10
CA LYS A 343 5.47 10.20 -14.25
C LYS A 343 5.37 10.52 -12.75
N VAL A 344 5.93 11.65 -12.31
CA VAL A 344 5.79 12.11 -10.93
C VAL A 344 4.32 12.44 -10.59
N ILE A 345 3.58 13.02 -11.54
CA ILE A 345 2.15 13.29 -11.40
C ILE A 345 1.36 11.97 -11.29
N GLU A 346 1.62 11.01 -12.18
CA GLU A 346 1.00 9.68 -12.11
C GLU A 346 1.27 9.00 -10.74
N MET A 347 2.48 9.11 -10.24
CA MET A 347 2.88 8.57 -8.93
C MET A 347 2.17 9.26 -7.76
N ALA A 348 1.81 10.52 -7.90
CA ALA A 348 1.01 11.25 -6.91
C ALA A 348 -0.47 10.85 -6.93
N GLY A 349 -0.94 10.18 -8.00
CA GLY A 349 -2.31 9.70 -8.16
C GLY A 349 -3.35 10.82 -8.07
N ASP A 350 -4.48 10.53 -7.45
CA ASP A 350 -5.63 11.47 -7.34
C ASP A 350 -5.34 12.75 -6.51
N ARG A 351 -4.11 12.88 -5.97
CA ARG A 351 -3.70 14.10 -5.23
C ARG A 351 -3.46 15.30 -6.13
N ILE A 352 -3.20 15.06 -7.41
CA ILE A 352 -3.01 16.12 -8.42
C ILE A 352 -4.18 16.02 -9.39
N PRO A 353 -5.18 16.89 -9.24
CA PRO A 353 -6.36 16.86 -10.10
C PRO A 353 -5.99 17.24 -11.55
N PRO A 354 -6.75 16.78 -12.54
CA PRO A 354 -6.45 17.01 -13.97
C PRO A 354 -6.26 18.49 -14.36
N GLU A 355 -6.99 19.38 -13.72
CA GLU A 355 -6.86 20.84 -13.91
C GLU A 355 -5.50 21.37 -13.41
N MET A 356 -4.97 20.80 -12.34
CA MET A 356 -3.63 21.14 -11.83
C MET A 356 -2.54 20.67 -12.81
N VAL A 357 -2.72 19.51 -13.42
CA VAL A 357 -1.82 19.01 -14.46
C VAL A 357 -1.79 19.95 -15.66
N ARG A 358 -2.95 20.46 -16.08
CA ARG A 358 -3.05 21.45 -17.17
C ARG A 358 -2.39 22.77 -16.79
N TYR A 359 -2.67 23.28 -15.61
CA TYR A 359 -2.04 24.49 -15.09
C TYR A 359 -0.52 24.37 -15.06
N LEU A 360 -0.02 23.26 -14.50
CA LEU A 360 1.41 22.99 -14.47
C LEU A 360 2.02 22.95 -15.88
N ASN A 361 1.38 22.23 -16.82
CA ASN A 361 1.88 22.15 -18.19
C ASN A 361 1.88 23.52 -18.88
N GLN A 362 0.87 24.36 -18.66
CA GLN A 362 0.83 25.74 -19.18
C GLN A 362 1.96 26.61 -18.61
N ARG A 363 2.27 26.47 -17.30
CA ARG A 363 3.39 27.19 -16.66
C ARG A 363 4.74 26.71 -17.20
N LEU A 364 4.90 25.41 -17.41
CA LEU A 364 6.09 24.81 -18.01
C LEU A 364 6.31 25.29 -19.45
N ASN A 365 5.24 25.41 -20.23
CA ASN A 365 5.29 25.91 -21.61
C ASN A 365 5.70 27.40 -21.73
N GLN A 366 5.86 28.11 -20.61
CA GLN A 366 6.40 29.46 -20.56
C GLN A 366 7.92 29.51 -20.32
N ILE A 367 8.52 28.36 -19.94
CA ILE A 367 9.93 28.23 -19.63
C ILE A 367 10.66 27.63 -20.82
N GLN A 368 11.60 28.36 -21.40
CA GLN A 368 12.42 27.89 -22.52
C GLN A 368 13.48 26.88 -22.03
N LYS A 369 13.71 25.81 -22.82
CA LYS A 369 14.71 24.78 -22.52
C LYS A 369 16.13 25.26 -22.67
#